data_13cf2670671fc68e0f38a9f418424d11
#
_entry.id   13cf2670671fc68e0f38a9f418424d11
#
_cell.length_a   1.000
_cell.length_b   1.000
_cell.length_c   1.000
_cell.angle_alpha   90.00
_cell.angle_beta   90.00
_cell.angle_gamma   90.00
#
_symmetry.space_group_name_H-M   'P 1'
#
loop_
_entity.id
_entity.type
_entity.pdbx_description
1 polymer ?
#
loop_
_entity_poly.entity_id
_entity_poly.type
_entity_poly.pdbx_seq_one_letter_code
_entity_poly.pdbx_strand_id
1 'polypeptide(L)'
;MKKQWIALLTGCVLVCSMLAGCGSKPQTSAPAAAGSDKGCTDEAILSQLKNDGTPEFVLDGTYYTLPLETSQLIQAGWSLETEEYDAAEVSLQPGERIYGELSKDDQEIDVAIVNAGTEPCKPAEGGTVVELEYSADKDQPNPDFFVTLNGINCAMSNAALQKALEGVDGYELNSAGNIDINRTVDDDEIAVYKVILDDDYTAITLASDNVFEYKDYQPQEVKEQASNEKIAAYKDTTKAEM
;
A
#
# COMPACT_ATOMS: atom_id res chain seq x y z
N MET A 1 9.30 22.72 13.92
CA MET A 1 8.36 23.39 14.87
C MET A 1 7.15 22.46 15.01
N LYS A 2 6.99 21.85 16.18
CA LYS A 2 5.92 20.88 16.43
C LYS A 2 4.57 21.61 16.47
N LYS A 3 3.64 21.29 15.57
CA LYS A 3 2.24 21.73 15.66
C LYS A 3 1.47 20.70 16.48
N GLN A 4 1.15 21.12 17.71
CA GLN A 4 0.23 20.39 18.56
C GLN A 4 -1.20 20.68 18.10
N TRP A 5 -1.95 19.65 17.78
CA TRP A 5 -3.38 19.73 17.55
C TRP A 5 -4.10 19.69 18.89
N ILE A 6 -4.79 20.77 19.21
CA ILE A 6 -5.63 20.91 20.39
C ILE A 6 -7.04 20.48 20.00
N ALA A 7 -7.48 19.37 20.58
CA ALA A 7 -8.86 18.94 20.51
C ALA A 7 -9.77 19.90 21.31
N LEU A 8 -10.73 20.52 20.66
CA LEU A 8 -11.75 21.36 21.27
C LEU A 8 -12.99 20.51 21.57
N LEU A 9 -13.11 20.10 22.82
CA LEU A 9 -14.32 19.53 23.39
C LEU A 9 -15.34 20.65 23.58
N THR A 10 -16.44 20.63 22.84
CA THR A 10 -17.60 21.46 23.16
C THR A 10 -18.73 20.54 23.63
N GLY A 11 -18.98 20.60 24.92
CA GLY A 11 -20.08 19.91 25.55
C GLY A 11 -21.44 20.53 25.20
N CYS A 12 -22.44 19.70 25.02
CA CYS A 12 -23.84 20.08 25.17
C CYS A 12 -24.52 19.11 26.14
N VAL A 13 -24.82 19.67 27.30
CA VAL A 13 -25.73 19.11 28.31
C VAL A 13 -27.16 19.44 27.87
N LEU A 14 -28.05 18.46 27.96
CA LEU A 14 -29.47 18.68 28.37
C LEU A 14 -30.24 17.36 28.27
N VAL A 15 -30.66 16.95 29.38
CA VAL A 15 -31.90 17.00 30.18
C VAL A 15 -32.72 15.72 30.12
N CYS A 16 -32.92 15.26 31.32
CA CYS A 16 -33.72 14.14 31.79
C CYS A 16 -35.13 14.05 31.19
N SER A 17 -35.56 12.82 30.95
CA SER A 17 -36.92 12.41 31.23
C SER A 17 -36.89 10.95 31.69
N MET A 18 -37.20 10.74 32.97
CA MET A 18 -37.44 9.45 33.59
C MET A 18 -38.72 8.85 33.05
N LEU A 19 -38.66 7.62 32.57
CA LEU A 19 -39.77 6.68 32.69
C LEU A 19 -39.21 5.31 33.00
N ALA A 20 -39.58 4.83 34.17
CA ALA A 20 -39.27 3.51 34.65
C ALA A 20 -39.95 2.44 33.80
N GLY A 21 -39.15 1.50 33.34
CA GLY A 21 -39.62 0.28 32.68
C GLY A 21 -38.60 -0.83 32.96
N CYS A 22 -38.84 -1.64 33.98
CA CYS A 22 -38.12 -2.90 34.19
C CYS A 22 -38.31 -3.83 33.00
N GLY A 23 -37.19 -4.23 32.41
CA GLY A 23 -37.15 -5.25 31.39
C GLY A 23 -35.70 -5.50 31.00
N SER A 24 -35.00 -6.32 31.79
CA SER A 24 -33.66 -6.83 31.45
C SER A 24 -33.75 -7.69 30.20
N LYS A 25 -33.51 -7.08 29.04
CA LYS A 25 -33.11 -7.85 27.85
C LYS A 25 -31.58 -7.97 27.89
N PRO A 26 -31.01 -9.14 27.64
CA PRO A 26 -29.57 -9.25 27.43
C PRO A 26 -29.23 -8.35 26.24
N GLN A 27 -28.28 -7.44 26.45
CA GLN A 27 -27.68 -6.66 25.39
C GLN A 27 -26.85 -7.64 24.56
N THR A 28 -27.46 -8.14 23.53
CA THR A 28 -26.72 -8.80 22.44
C THR A 28 -25.85 -7.69 21.85
N SER A 29 -24.57 -7.72 22.16
CA SER A 29 -23.57 -7.05 21.34
C SER A 29 -23.87 -7.43 19.90
N ALA A 30 -24.15 -6.45 19.05
CA ALA A 30 -24.20 -6.70 17.62
C ALA A 30 -22.88 -7.41 17.24
N PRO A 31 -22.93 -8.51 16.49
CA PRO A 31 -21.71 -9.09 15.99
C PRO A 31 -21.02 -7.98 15.18
N ALA A 32 -19.71 -7.80 15.41
CA ALA A 32 -18.87 -7.01 14.52
C ALA A 32 -19.22 -7.43 13.09
N ALA A 33 -19.39 -6.47 12.20
CA ALA A 33 -19.76 -6.74 10.82
C ALA A 33 -18.71 -7.72 10.26
N ALA A 34 -19.08 -9.00 10.15
CA ALA A 34 -18.23 -9.98 9.53
C ALA A 34 -18.07 -9.53 8.06
N GLY A 35 -16.84 -9.37 7.60
CA GLY A 35 -16.54 -9.05 6.22
C GLY A 35 -17.33 -9.96 5.26
N SER A 36 -17.55 -9.50 4.05
CA SER A 36 -18.31 -10.24 3.04
C SER A 36 -17.60 -11.57 2.71
N ASP A 37 -18.36 -12.66 2.59
CA ASP A 37 -17.82 -13.93 2.06
C ASP A 37 -17.67 -13.89 0.52
N LYS A 38 -18.02 -12.79 -0.11
CA LYS A 38 -17.96 -12.60 -1.56
C LYS A 38 -16.90 -11.56 -1.89
N GLY A 39 -16.04 -11.88 -2.84
CA GLY A 39 -15.18 -10.93 -3.52
C GLY A 39 -15.98 -9.95 -4.39
N CYS A 40 -15.30 -9.25 -5.28
CA CYS A 40 -15.95 -8.40 -6.28
C CYS A 40 -17.01 -9.19 -7.06
N THR A 41 -18.18 -8.60 -7.23
CA THR A 41 -19.30 -9.20 -7.99
C THR A 41 -19.57 -8.46 -9.30
N ASP A 42 -18.86 -7.38 -9.59
CA ASP A 42 -19.00 -6.64 -10.85
C ASP A 42 -18.31 -7.41 -11.99
N GLU A 43 -19.13 -7.96 -12.89
CA GLU A 43 -18.63 -8.73 -14.05
C GLU A 43 -17.78 -7.88 -14.99
N ALA A 44 -18.01 -6.57 -15.06
CA ALA A 44 -17.22 -5.68 -15.91
C ALA A 44 -15.80 -5.51 -15.35
N ILE A 45 -15.65 -5.43 -14.02
CA ILE A 45 -14.37 -5.41 -13.33
C ILE A 45 -13.68 -6.76 -13.47
N LEU A 46 -14.36 -7.85 -13.11
CA LEU A 46 -13.79 -9.20 -13.13
C LEU A 46 -13.32 -9.63 -14.52
N SER A 47 -14.02 -9.18 -15.56
CA SER A 47 -13.66 -9.51 -16.96
C SER A 47 -12.36 -8.85 -17.44
N GLN A 48 -11.84 -7.88 -16.71
CA GLN A 48 -10.57 -7.21 -17.02
C GLN A 48 -9.39 -8.00 -16.51
N LEU A 49 -9.55 -8.74 -15.41
CA LEU A 49 -8.50 -9.53 -14.80
C LEU A 49 -8.20 -10.78 -15.62
N LYS A 50 -6.93 -11.03 -15.94
CA LYS A 50 -6.46 -12.19 -16.67
C LYS A 50 -6.12 -13.36 -15.75
N ASN A 51 -5.65 -13.06 -14.54
CA ASN A 51 -5.19 -14.03 -13.54
C ASN A 51 -4.06 -14.95 -14.07
N ASP A 52 -3.25 -14.46 -15.00
CA ASP A 52 -2.17 -15.22 -15.65
C ASP A 52 -0.83 -15.17 -14.92
N GLY A 53 -0.77 -14.48 -13.80
CA GLY A 53 0.43 -14.32 -12.99
C GLY A 53 0.97 -12.90 -12.98
N THR A 54 0.68 -12.11 -14.01
CA THR A 54 1.01 -10.68 -14.03
C THR A 54 0.41 -9.98 -12.80
N PRO A 55 1.14 -9.09 -12.11
CA PRO A 55 0.60 -8.32 -10.99
C PRO A 55 -0.38 -7.26 -11.51
N GLU A 56 -1.63 -7.69 -11.66
CA GLU A 56 -2.73 -6.91 -12.23
C GLU A 56 -3.75 -6.52 -11.16
N PHE A 57 -4.38 -5.37 -11.37
CA PHE A 57 -5.42 -4.88 -10.48
C PHE A 57 -6.38 -3.94 -11.20
N VAL A 58 -7.56 -3.79 -10.64
CA VAL A 58 -8.52 -2.76 -11.00
C VAL A 58 -8.59 -1.77 -9.84
N LEU A 59 -8.38 -0.50 -10.13
CA LEU A 59 -8.40 0.59 -9.17
C LEU A 59 -9.38 1.65 -9.66
N ASP A 60 -10.38 1.96 -8.85
CA ASP A 60 -11.42 2.94 -9.19
C ASP A 60 -12.03 2.66 -10.60
N GLY A 61 -12.32 1.39 -10.88
CA GLY A 61 -12.89 0.93 -12.15
C GLY A 61 -11.93 0.90 -13.34
N THR A 62 -10.66 1.26 -13.17
CA THR A 62 -9.65 1.26 -14.23
C THR A 62 -8.65 0.13 -14.01
N TYR A 63 -8.38 -0.65 -15.07
CA TYR A 63 -7.44 -1.75 -15.05
C TYR A 63 -6.00 -1.27 -15.22
N TYR A 64 -5.10 -1.81 -14.39
CA TYR A 64 -3.66 -1.55 -14.41
C TYR A 64 -2.86 -2.83 -14.20
N THR A 65 -1.57 -2.77 -14.54
CA THR A 65 -0.57 -3.82 -14.24
C THR A 65 0.70 -3.18 -13.68
N LEU A 66 1.39 -3.85 -12.75
CA LEU A 66 2.73 -3.45 -12.35
C LEU A 66 3.78 -4.11 -13.27
N PRO A 67 4.93 -3.44 -13.50
CA PRO A 67 5.23 -2.06 -13.13
C PRO A 67 4.41 -1.03 -13.93
N LEU A 68 4.10 0.11 -13.31
CA LEU A 68 3.20 1.13 -13.85
C LEU A 68 3.85 2.52 -13.79
N GLU A 69 3.83 3.28 -14.89
CA GLU A 69 4.29 4.69 -14.84
C GLU A 69 3.40 5.51 -13.89
N THR A 70 4.00 6.17 -12.89
CA THR A 70 3.29 7.00 -11.92
C THR A 70 2.42 8.05 -12.58
N SER A 71 2.88 8.60 -13.69
CA SER A 71 2.16 9.61 -14.49
C SER A 71 0.77 9.17 -14.93
N GLN A 72 0.50 7.87 -15.09
CA GLN A 72 -0.83 7.35 -15.46
C GLN A 72 -1.82 7.52 -14.31
N LEU A 73 -1.39 7.30 -13.07
CA LEU A 73 -2.22 7.51 -11.88
C LEU A 73 -2.46 9.02 -11.65
N ILE A 74 -1.42 9.85 -11.82
CA ILE A 74 -1.57 11.30 -11.73
C ILE A 74 -2.58 11.82 -12.77
N GLN A 75 -2.53 11.34 -14.01
CA GLN A 75 -3.51 11.69 -15.06
C GLN A 75 -4.93 11.19 -14.73
N ALA A 76 -5.07 10.11 -13.98
CA ALA A 76 -6.34 9.61 -13.48
C ALA A 76 -6.88 10.41 -12.26
N GLY A 77 -6.15 11.45 -11.83
CA GLY A 77 -6.57 12.36 -10.76
C GLY A 77 -6.05 12.03 -9.38
N TRP A 78 -5.08 11.12 -9.27
CA TRP A 78 -4.40 10.83 -8.01
C TRP A 78 -3.36 11.91 -7.71
N SER A 79 -3.16 12.22 -6.43
CA SER A 79 -2.10 13.09 -5.92
C SER A 79 -1.05 12.23 -5.22
N LEU A 80 0.23 12.54 -5.44
CA LEU A 80 1.33 11.85 -4.78
C LEU A 80 1.88 12.69 -3.63
N GLU A 81 1.94 12.12 -2.45
CA GLU A 81 2.64 12.64 -1.29
C GLU A 81 3.74 11.68 -0.86
N THR A 82 4.77 12.16 -0.18
CA THR A 82 5.82 11.33 0.41
C THR A 82 5.99 11.70 1.87
N GLU A 83 6.25 10.70 2.72
CA GLU A 83 6.24 10.90 4.18
C GLU A 83 7.33 11.84 4.67
N GLU A 84 8.53 11.78 4.07
CA GLU A 84 9.71 12.47 4.57
C GLU A 84 10.11 13.70 3.77
N TYR A 85 9.66 13.81 2.51
CA TYR A 85 10.15 14.82 1.55
C TYR A 85 8.97 15.43 0.78
N ASP A 86 9.12 16.66 0.29
CA ASP A 86 8.19 17.20 -0.69
C ASP A 86 8.40 16.48 -2.03
N ALA A 87 7.40 15.71 -2.47
CA ALA A 87 7.47 14.95 -3.72
C ALA A 87 7.84 15.82 -4.94
N ALA A 88 7.49 17.12 -4.93
CA ALA A 88 7.84 18.06 -5.98
C ALA A 88 9.33 18.45 -5.97
N GLU A 89 10.01 18.31 -4.83
CA GLU A 89 11.44 18.61 -4.68
C GLU A 89 12.33 17.37 -4.86
N VAL A 90 11.75 16.16 -4.76
CA VAL A 90 12.46 14.90 -4.95
C VAL A 90 12.93 14.76 -6.40
N SER A 91 14.18 14.35 -6.58
CA SER A 91 14.76 13.95 -7.87
C SER A 91 15.44 12.60 -7.69
N LEU A 92 14.75 11.53 -8.10
CA LEU A 92 15.26 10.15 -8.05
C LEU A 92 16.37 9.99 -9.08
N GLN A 93 17.54 9.56 -8.63
CA GLN A 93 18.60 9.12 -9.55
C GLN A 93 18.27 7.73 -10.10
N PRO A 94 18.83 7.33 -11.24
CA PRO A 94 18.71 5.97 -11.74
C PRO A 94 19.02 4.93 -10.65
N GLY A 95 18.12 3.97 -10.46
CA GLY A 95 18.26 2.94 -9.43
C GLY A 95 17.89 3.37 -8.01
N GLU A 96 17.25 4.52 -7.84
CA GLU A 96 16.68 4.95 -6.54
C GLU A 96 15.19 4.66 -6.44
N ARG A 97 14.73 4.44 -5.19
CA ARG A 97 13.36 4.17 -4.79
C ARG A 97 12.91 5.17 -3.72
N ILE A 98 11.65 5.56 -3.77
CA ILE A 98 10.98 6.30 -2.69
C ILE A 98 9.63 5.65 -2.38
N TYR A 99 9.25 5.70 -1.12
CA TYR A 99 7.90 5.36 -0.68
C TYR A 99 7.05 6.62 -0.59
N GLY A 100 5.79 6.48 -0.89
CA GLY A 100 4.82 7.56 -0.84
C GLY A 100 3.40 7.02 -0.81
N GLU A 101 2.47 7.93 -0.74
CA GLU A 101 1.06 7.69 -0.73
C GLU A 101 0.41 8.38 -1.93
N LEU A 102 -0.43 7.66 -2.63
CA LEU A 102 -1.33 8.20 -3.65
C LEU A 102 -2.70 8.41 -3.01
N SER A 103 -3.21 9.62 -3.09
CA SER A 103 -4.53 9.98 -2.57
C SER A 103 -5.47 10.49 -3.65
N LYS A 104 -6.75 10.13 -3.56
CA LYS A 104 -7.82 10.61 -4.42
C LYS A 104 -9.14 10.54 -3.66
N ASP A 105 -9.83 11.68 -3.55
CA ASP A 105 -11.05 11.80 -2.73
C ASP A 105 -10.76 11.36 -1.28
N ASP A 106 -11.43 10.32 -0.79
CA ASP A 106 -11.24 9.76 0.56
C ASP A 106 -10.45 8.42 0.52
N GLN A 107 -9.75 8.13 -0.59
CA GLN A 107 -9.00 6.89 -0.79
C GLN A 107 -7.49 7.15 -0.80
N GLU A 108 -6.75 6.26 -0.17
CA GLU A 108 -5.30 6.31 -0.02
C GLU A 108 -4.70 4.96 -0.40
N ILE A 109 -3.53 4.97 -1.04
CA ILE A 109 -2.77 3.79 -1.46
C ILE A 109 -1.30 4.04 -1.24
N ASP A 110 -0.66 3.19 -0.47
CA ASP A 110 0.79 3.22 -0.32
C ASP A 110 1.48 2.69 -1.57
N VAL A 111 2.57 3.33 -1.97
CA VAL A 111 3.32 2.95 -3.18
C VAL A 111 4.82 3.00 -2.98
N ALA A 112 5.54 2.09 -3.65
CA ALA A 112 6.96 2.24 -3.90
C ALA A 112 7.19 2.68 -5.35
N ILE A 113 7.86 3.81 -5.52
CA ILE A 113 8.16 4.40 -6.82
C ILE A 113 9.67 4.35 -7.05
N VAL A 114 10.08 3.86 -8.21
CA VAL A 114 11.49 3.74 -8.60
C VAL A 114 11.81 4.60 -9.81
N ASN A 115 13.07 4.96 -9.95
CA ASN A 115 13.60 5.43 -11.23
C ASN A 115 14.26 4.25 -11.96
N ALA A 116 13.50 3.63 -12.85
CA ALA A 116 13.98 2.56 -13.74
C ALA A 116 14.69 3.09 -14.99
N GLY A 117 14.74 4.41 -15.20
CA GLY A 117 15.38 5.05 -16.33
C GLY A 117 16.87 5.26 -16.15
N THR A 118 17.48 5.98 -17.11
CA THR A 118 18.93 6.28 -17.12
C THR A 118 19.23 7.73 -16.72
N GLU A 119 18.22 8.58 -16.60
CA GLU A 119 18.33 10.00 -16.25
C GLU A 119 17.54 10.28 -14.96
N PRO A 120 17.92 11.29 -14.17
CA PRO A 120 17.14 11.69 -13.01
C PRO A 120 15.70 12.05 -13.36
N CYS A 121 14.75 11.65 -12.52
CA CYS A 121 13.34 11.95 -12.76
C CYS A 121 12.63 12.39 -11.47
N LYS A 122 11.50 13.07 -11.65
CA LYS A 122 10.53 13.33 -10.59
C LYS A 122 9.65 12.11 -10.38
N PRO A 123 9.34 11.71 -9.13
CA PRO A 123 8.49 10.54 -8.88
C PRO A 123 7.16 10.56 -9.63
N ALA A 124 6.47 11.70 -9.64
CA ALA A 124 5.16 11.85 -10.28
C ALA A 124 5.18 11.88 -11.82
N GLU A 125 6.33 12.27 -12.43
CA GLU A 125 6.42 12.51 -13.88
C GLU A 125 7.10 11.37 -14.62
N GLY A 126 8.19 10.82 -14.06
CA GLY A 126 9.01 9.80 -14.70
C GLY A 126 9.32 8.61 -13.80
N GLY A 127 8.72 8.55 -12.62
CA GLY A 127 8.82 7.39 -11.74
C GLY A 127 7.95 6.23 -12.21
N THR A 128 8.30 5.04 -11.76
CA THR A 128 7.58 3.79 -12.03
C THR A 128 7.12 3.20 -10.71
N VAL A 129 5.82 2.99 -10.53
CA VAL A 129 5.24 2.25 -9.40
C VAL A 129 5.57 0.78 -9.58
N VAL A 130 6.25 0.19 -8.63
CA VAL A 130 6.66 -1.24 -8.60
C VAL A 130 6.02 -2.01 -7.47
N GLU A 131 5.47 -1.31 -6.48
CA GLU A 131 4.71 -1.87 -5.37
C GLU A 131 3.56 -0.94 -5.05
N LEU A 132 2.43 -1.51 -4.70
CA LEU A 132 1.31 -0.79 -4.11
C LEU A 132 0.66 -1.64 -3.01
N GLU A 133 0.17 -0.98 -1.98
CA GLU A 133 -0.63 -1.58 -0.93
C GLU A 133 -1.92 -0.77 -0.74
N TYR A 134 -3.06 -1.47 -0.78
CA TYR A 134 -4.34 -0.91 -0.40
C TYR A 134 -4.83 -1.61 0.87
N SER A 135 -5.18 -0.81 1.86
CA SER A 135 -5.76 -1.29 3.10
C SER A 135 -7.15 -0.71 3.33
N ALA A 136 -8.02 -1.45 3.98
CA ALA A 136 -9.34 -0.99 4.37
C ALA A 136 -9.77 -1.59 5.70
N ASP A 137 -10.44 -0.78 6.52
CA ASP A 137 -11.12 -1.23 7.72
C ASP A 137 -12.29 -2.15 7.36
N LYS A 138 -12.49 -3.21 8.11
CA LYS A 138 -13.55 -4.19 7.84
C LYS A 138 -14.97 -3.68 8.07
N ASP A 139 -15.13 -2.60 8.79
CA ASP A 139 -16.41 -1.93 9.03
C ASP A 139 -16.73 -0.84 7.98
N GLN A 140 -15.73 -0.42 7.17
CA GLN A 140 -15.88 0.56 6.08
C GLN A 140 -15.27 0.09 4.74
N PRO A 141 -15.52 -1.14 4.31
CA PRO A 141 -14.90 -1.65 3.08
C PRO A 141 -15.50 -1.01 1.84
N ASN A 142 -14.66 -0.77 0.83
CA ASN A 142 -15.08 -0.42 -0.52
C ASN A 142 -14.77 -1.59 -1.48
N PRO A 143 -15.72 -2.51 -1.70
CA PRO A 143 -15.45 -3.82 -2.32
C PRO A 143 -15.02 -3.76 -3.79
N ASP A 144 -15.36 -2.69 -4.50
CA ASP A 144 -15.10 -2.57 -5.93
C ASP A 144 -14.02 -1.52 -6.25
N PHE A 145 -13.48 -0.86 -5.21
CA PHE A 145 -12.46 0.17 -5.38
C PHE A 145 -11.10 -0.42 -5.79
N PHE A 146 -10.65 -1.46 -5.08
CA PHE A 146 -9.41 -2.18 -5.39
C PHE A 146 -9.68 -3.67 -5.46
N VAL A 147 -9.41 -4.26 -6.61
CA VAL A 147 -9.68 -5.67 -6.91
C VAL A 147 -8.51 -6.26 -7.66
N THR A 148 -8.04 -7.42 -7.24
CA THR A 148 -6.92 -8.10 -7.89
C THR A 148 -7.15 -9.61 -7.97
N LEU A 149 -6.12 -10.39 -8.15
CA LEU A 149 -6.04 -11.83 -8.34
C LEU A 149 -7.28 -12.61 -7.84
N ASN A 150 -7.94 -13.33 -8.73
CA ASN A 150 -9.19 -14.07 -8.44
C ASN A 150 -10.35 -13.20 -7.94
N GLY A 151 -10.32 -11.88 -8.16
CA GLY A 151 -11.36 -10.95 -7.74
C GLY A 151 -11.36 -10.66 -6.24
N ILE A 152 -10.24 -10.88 -5.54
CA ILE A 152 -10.15 -10.53 -4.12
C ILE A 152 -10.14 -9.02 -3.91
N ASN A 153 -10.66 -8.60 -2.77
CA ASN A 153 -10.66 -7.22 -2.30
C ASN A 153 -10.66 -7.17 -0.76
N CYS A 154 -10.42 -6.00 -0.19
CA CYS A 154 -10.32 -5.82 1.26
C CYS A 154 -11.66 -5.97 2.02
N ALA A 155 -12.80 -6.04 1.35
CA ALA A 155 -14.10 -6.27 1.98
C ALA A 155 -14.37 -7.75 2.32
N MET A 156 -13.54 -8.66 1.82
CA MET A 156 -13.70 -10.09 2.05
C MET A 156 -13.34 -10.47 3.49
N SER A 157 -14.04 -11.47 4.04
CA SER A 157 -13.60 -12.08 5.31
C SER A 157 -12.26 -12.81 5.15
N ASN A 158 -11.51 -12.95 6.24
CA ASN A 158 -10.24 -13.68 6.24
C ASN A 158 -10.40 -15.11 5.69
N ALA A 159 -11.48 -15.80 6.05
CA ALA A 159 -11.78 -17.14 5.55
C ALA A 159 -12.08 -17.15 4.05
N ALA A 160 -12.76 -16.12 3.53
CA ALA A 160 -13.06 -16.01 2.11
C ALA A 160 -11.79 -15.70 1.30
N LEU A 161 -10.91 -14.84 1.80
CA LEU A 161 -9.61 -14.54 1.18
C LEU A 161 -8.73 -15.78 1.10
N GLN A 162 -8.57 -16.51 2.23
CA GLN A 162 -7.82 -17.77 2.25
C GLN A 162 -8.37 -18.76 1.22
N LYS A 163 -9.70 -18.95 1.19
CA LYS A 163 -10.34 -19.86 0.26
C LYS A 163 -10.20 -19.44 -1.21
N ALA A 164 -10.27 -18.15 -1.50
CA ALA A 164 -10.13 -17.62 -2.87
C ALA A 164 -8.71 -17.79 -3.42
N LEU A 165 -7.73 -17.81 -2.53
CA LEU A 165 -6.32 -17.91 -2.88
C LEU A 165 -5.72 -19.30 -2.65
N GLU A 166 -6.40 -20.17 -1.92
CA GLU A 166 -5.97 -21.56 -1.73
C GLU A 166 -5.85 -22.29 -3.09
N GLY A 167 -4.65 -22.81 -3.36
CA GLY A 167 -4.36 -23.49 -4.63
C GLY A 167 -3.88 -22.57 -5.75
N VAL A 168 -3.74 -21.27 -5.50
CA VAL A 168 -2.97 -20.38 -6.38
C VAL A 168 -1.51 -20.78 -6.32
N ASP A 169 -0.85 -20.83 -7.46
CA ASP A 169 0.58 -21.14 -7.54
C ASP A 169 1.39 -20.14 -6.71
N GLY A 170 2.34 -20.67 -5.91
CA GLY A 170 3.14 -19.86 -4.99
C GLY A 170 2.45 -19.46 -3.67
N TYR A 171 1.23 -19.94 -3.41
CA TYR A 171 0.51 -19.67 -2.15
C TYR A 171 1.23 -20.26 -0.93
N GLU A 172 1.43 -19.42 0.09
CA GLU A 172 1.95 -19.80 1.40
C GLU A 172 1.20 -19.05 2.51
N LEU A 173 0.76 -19.79 3.54
CA LEU A 173 0.27 -19.16 4.77
C LEU A 173 1.45 -19.05 5.74
N ASN A 174 1.90 -17.82 6.01
CA ASN A 174 3.07 -17.59 6.85
C ASN A 174 2.76 -17.78 8.35
N SER A 175 3.81 -17.74 9.18
CA SER A 175 3.70 -17.96 10.63
C SER A 175 2.88 -16.91 11.37
N ALA A 176 2.64 -15.76 10.79
CA ALA A 176 1.77 -14.70 11.31
C ALA A 176 0.31 -14.88 10.90
N GLY A 177 0.01 -15.86 10.05
CA GLY A 177 -1.33 -16.11 9.53
C GLY A 177 -1.69 -15.29 8.29
N ASN A 178 -0.75 -14.53 7.75
CA ASN A 178 -0.92 -13.78 6.51
C ASN A 178 -0.62 -14.67 5.29
N ILE A 179 -1.15 -14.28 4.13
CA ILE A 179 -0.94 -14.99 2.88
C ILE A 179 0.18 -14.31 2.10
N ASP A 180 1.17 -15.08 1.71
CA ASP A 180 2.23 -14.69 0.78
C ASP A 180 2.08 -15.51 -0.51
N ILE A 181 2.17 -14.87 -1.68
CA ILE A 181 2.10 -15.52 -2.98
C ILE A 181 3.26 -14.99 -3.83
N ASN A 182 4.15 -15.89 -4.23
CA ASN A 182 5.24 -15.58 -5.14
C ASN A 182 5.00 -16.34 -6.45
N ARG A 183 4.70 -15.61 -7.53
CA ARG A 183 4.37 -16.19 -8.82
C ARG A 183 5.42 -15.82 -9.84
N THR A 184 5.91 -16.79 -10.58
CA THR A 184 6.75 -16.56 -11.74
C THR A 184 5.87 -16.09 -12.89
N VAL A 185 6.14 -14.89 -13.40
CA VAL A 185 5.45 -14.30 -14.57
C VAL A 185 6.13 -14.78 -15.85
N ASP A 186 7.47 -14.72 -15.87
CA ASP A 186 8.34 -15.28 -16.90
C ASP A 186 9.66 -15.76 -16.27
N ASP A 187 10.67 -16.08 -17.10
CA ASP A 187 11.93 -16.68 -16.62
C ASP A 187 12.71 -15.77 -15.64
N ASP A 188 12.47 -14.47 -15.65
CA ASP A 188 13.24 -13.45 -14.92
C ASP A 188 12.36 -12.53 -14.01
N GLU A 189 11.03 -12.70 -14.03
CA GLU A 189 10.11 -11.82 -13.29
C GLU A 189 9.20 -12.60 -12.34
N ILE A 190 9.13 -12.16 -11.10
CA ILE A 190 8.25 -12.71 -10.07
C ILE A 190 7.24 -11.62 -9.65
N ALA A 191 5.97 -11.96 -9.67
CA ALA A 191 4.94 -11.16 -9.03
C ALA A 191 4.80 -11.57 -7.57
N VAL A 192 4.81 -10.60 -6.68
CA VAL A 192 4.64 -10.81 -5.24
C VAL A 192 3.29 -10.26 -4.81
N TYR A 193 2.51 -11.09 -4.12
CA TYR A 193 1.27 -10.67 -3.48
C TYR A 193 1.38 -10.99 -1.99
N LYS A 194 0.95 -10.04 -1.16
CA LYS A 194 0.85 -10.24 0.27
C LYS A 194 -0.53 -9.80 0.73
N VAL A 195 -1.19 -10.64 1.52
CA VAL A 195 -2.50 -10.31 2.10
C VAL A 195 -2.39 -10.39 3.61
N ILE A 196 -2.51 -9.27 4.27
CA ILE A 196 -2.53 -9.16 5.73
C ILE A 196 -3.97 -9.42 6.20
N LEU A 197 -4.12 -10.41 7.06
CA LEU A 197 -5.40 -10.86 7.59
C LEU A 197 -5.51 -10.46 9.07
N ASP A 198 -5.83 -9.21 9.32
CA ASP A 198 -6.12 -8.72 10.67
C ASP A 198 -7.61 -8.83 11.00
N ASP A 199 -7.99 -8.73 12.28
CA ASP A 199 -9.38 -8.77 12.70
C ASP A 199 -10.12 -7.45 12.39
N ASP A 200 -9.41 -6.34 12.39
CA ASP A 200 -9.95 -5.00 12.24
C ASP A 200 -9.80 -4.47 10.80
N TYR A 201 -8.75 -4.86 10.09
CA TYR A 201 -8.48 -4.41 8.72
C TYR A 201 -7.97 -5.55 7.82
N THR A 202 -7.94 -5.29 6.53
CA THR A 202 -7.27 -6.14 5.53
C THR A 202 -6.39 -5.25 4.67
N ALA A 203 -5.15 -5.67 4.42
CA ALA A 203 -4.28 -5.02 3.44
C ALA A 203 -3.89 -6.00 2.34
N ILE A 204 -3.85 -5.52 1.10
CA ILE A 204 -3.43 -6.27 -0.08
C ILE A 204 -2.30 -5.53 -0.75
N THR A 205 -1.12 -6.12 -0.73
CA THR A 205 0.09 -5.60 -1.39
C THR A 205 0.33 -6.36 -2.69
N LEU A 206 0.63 -5.63 -3.75
CA LEU A 206 1.17 -6.17 -5.01
C LEU A 206 2.55 -5.56 -5.25
N ALA A 207 3.52 -6.39 -5.65
CA ALA A 207 4.85 -5.90 -6.01
C ALA A 207 5.41 -6.69 -7.22
N SER A 208 6.25 -6.03 -8.00
CA SER A 208 7.21 -6.71 -8.87
C SER A 208 8.47 -7.05 -8.07
N ASP A 209 9.14 -8.17 -8.36
CA ASP A 209 10.28 -8.66 -7.56
C ASP A 209 11.49 -7.72 -7.56
N ASN A 210 11.65 -6.94 -8.61
CA ASN A 210 12.76 -6.00 -8.73
C ASN A 210 12.69 -4.81 -7.77
N VAL A 211 11.60 -4.66 -7.01
CA VAL A 211 11.47 -3.58 -6.00
C VAL A 211 12.64 -3.56 -5.02
N PHE A 212 13.22 -4.72 -4.71
CA PHE A 212 14.34 -4.86 -3.77
C PHE A 212 15.72 -4.55 -4.36
N GLU A 213 15.83 -4.39 -5.67
CA GLU A 213 17.09 -4.05 -6.34
C GLU A 213 17.43 -2.56 -6.25
N TYR A 214 16.45 -1.72 -5.93
CA TYR A 214 16.58 -0.27 -5.87
C TYR A 214 17.05 0.18 -4.49
N LYS A 215 17.80 1.30 -4.47
CA LYS A 215 18.26 1.93 -3.24
C LYS A 215 17.27 2.98 -2.79
N ASP A 216 17.05 3.08 -1.49
CA ASP A 216 16.21 4.14 -0.96
C ASP A 216 16.80 5.53 -1.27
N TYR A 217 15.92 6.43 -1.66
CA TYR A 217 16.27 7.82 -1.92
C TYR A 217 16.90 8.46 -0.68
N GLN A 218 17.95 9.23 -0.92
CA GLN A 218 18.60 10.04 0.10
C GLN A 218 18.72 11.48 -0.42
N PRO A 219 18.36 12.52 0.35
CA PRO A 219 18.59 13.89 -0.03
C PRO A 219 20.08 14.16 -0.31
N GLN A 220 20.36 15.11 -1.20
CA GLN A 220 21.72 15.43 -1.60
C GLN A 220 22.62 15.82 -0.41
N GLU A 221 22.09 16.55 0.56
CA GLU A 221 22.82 16.95 1.78
C GLU A 221 23.31 15.75 2.59
N VAL A 222 22.48 14.69 2.71
CA VAL A 222 22.85 13.45 3.41
C VAL A 222 23.93 12.69 2.65
N LYS A 223 23.84 12.65 1.32
CA LYS A 223 24.85 12.02 0.46
C LYS A 223 26.21 12.74 0.57
N GLU A 224 26.22 14.05 0.61
CA GLU A 224 27.43 14.85 0.77
C GLU A 224 28.05 14.69 2.15
N GLN A 225 27.26 14.64 3.21
CA GLN A 225 27.75 14.38 4.56
C GLN A 225 28.40 13.00 4.67
N ALA A 226 27.75 11.95 4.20
CA ALA A 226 28.29 10.59 4.21
C ALA A 226 29.58 10.48 3.36
N SER A 227 29.68 11.18 2.26
CA SER A 227 30.89 11.25 1.44
C SER A 227 32.03 11.95 2.16
N ASN A 228 31.76 13.08 2.83
CA ASN A 228 32.75 13.81 3.60
C ASN A 228 33.28 13.02 4.80
N GLU A 229 32.40 12.28 5.49
CA GLU A 229 32.80 11.37 6.59
C GLU A 229 33.71 10.24 6.11
N LYS A 230 33.42 9.61 4.96
CA LYS A 230 34.30 8.60 4.35
C LYS A 230 35.68 9.16 3.96
N ILE A 231 35.71 10.38 3.41
CA ILE A 231 36.96 11.07 3.05
C ILE A 231 37.77 11.41 4.31
N ALA A 232 37.10 11.84 5.37
CA ALA A 232 37.77 12.14 6.65
C ALA A 232 38.34 10.88 7.29
N ALA A 233 37.60 9.75 7.30
CA ALA A 233 38.07 8.46 7.82
C ALA A 233 39.28 7.92 7.01
N TYR A 234 39.30 8.04 5.69
CA TYR A 234 40.40 7.66 4.83
C TYR A 234 41.67 8.49 5.12
N LYS A 235 41.55 9.80 5.33
CA LYS A 235 42.65 10.70 5.68
C LYS A 235 43.25 10.38 7.04
N ASP A 236 42.43 9.92 8.01
CA ASP A 236 42.91 9.54 9.35
C ASP A 236 43.69 8.24 9.32
N THR A 237 43.27 7.25 8.54
CA THR A 237 44.00 5.98 8.39
C THR A 237 45.36 6.16 7.70
N THR A 238 45.43 7.00 6.67
CA THR A 238 46.71 7.30 5.99
C THR A 238 47.69 8.09 6.85
N LYS A 239 47.22 8.85 7.85
CA LYS A 239 48.05 9.62 8.76
C LYS A 239 48.65 8.77 9.90
N ALA A 240 48.04 7.62 10.19
CA ALA A 240 48.51 6.66 11.20
C ALA A 240 49.60 5.73 10.67
N GLU A 241 49.81 5.64 9.37
CA GLU A 241 50.81 4.79 8.71
C GLU A 241 52.10 5.53 8.32
N MET A 242 52.20 6.83 8.58
CA MET A 242 53.43 7.64 8.40
C MET A 242 54.12 7.95 9.73
#